data_003ca2955bfdf29b4fab63bd5c1334a3
#
_entry.id   003ca2955bfdf29b4fab63bd5c1334a3
#
_cell.length_a   1.000
_cell.length_b   1.000
_cell.length_c   1.000
_cell.angle_alpha   90.00
_cell.angle_beta   90.00
_cell.angle_gamma   90.00
#
_symmetry.space_group_name_H-M   'P 1'
#
loop_
_entity.id
_entity.type
_entity.pdbx_description
1 polymer ?
#
loop_
_entity_poly.entity_id
_entity_poly.type
_entity_poly.pdbx_seq_one_letter_code
_entity_poly.pdbx_strand_id
1 'polypeptide(L)'
;MLKITDYAEKLLEGLEDVDYIERVKVSQKNWIGKSQGAEVEFQVAGKEEKLTVYTTRPDTLFGATYMVVSPEHPMLDKYKEDIKNWDAIQDYREQAAKKSDFERSELAKEKTGVAIDGLSAINPVNEKEIPIWVSDYVLMSYGTGAIMAVPAHDTRDWEFAKKFDLPIIEVVAGGENV
;
A
#
# COMPACT_ATOMS: atom_id res chain seq x y z
N MET A 1 -11.65 -22.65 -12.83
CA MET A 1 -12.04 -21.40 -12.13
C MET A 1 -12.57 -20.42 -13.18
N LEU A 2 -13.73 -19.79 -12.94
CA LEU A 2 -14.27 -18.78 -13.85
C LEU A 2 -13.54 -17.44 -13.63
N LYS A 3 -13.08 -16.83 -14.72
CA LYS A 3 -12.39 -15.52 -14.68
C LYS A 3 -13.42 -14.38 -14.74
N ILE A 4 -14.21 -14.23 -13.69
CA ILE A 4 -15.31 -13.25 -13.66
C ILE A 4 -14.81 -11.79 -13.69
N THR A 5 -13.62 -11.53 -13.15
CA THR A 5 -13.01 -10.20 -13.15
C THR A 5 -12.66 -9.69 -14.55
N ASP A 6 -12.40 -10.59 -15.53
CA ASP A 6 -12.15 -10.21 -16.92
C ASP A 6 -13.38 -9.59 -17.61
N TYR A 7 -14.55 -9.71 -16.98
CA TYR A 7 -15.82 -9.19 -17.48
C TYR A 7 -16.31 -7.95 -16.73
N ALA A 8 -15.57 -7.46 -15.74
CA ALA A 8 -15.99 -6.35 -14.90
C ALA A 8 -16.37 -5.08 -15.71
N GLU A 9 -15.51 -4.69 -16.66
CA GLU A 9 -15.78 -3.54 -17.53
C GLU A 9 -17.02 -3.73 -18.41
N LYS A 10 -17.14 -4.92 -19.05
CA LYS A 10 -18.31 -5.27 -19.87
C LYS A 10 -19.63 -5.28 -19.08
N LEU A 11 -19.56 -5.69 -17.81
CA LEU A 11 -20.72 -5.67 -16.93
C LEU A 11 -21.13 -4.23 -16.60
N LEU A 12 -20.18 -3.31 -16.39
CA LEU A 12 -20.45 -1.90 -16.16
C LEU A 12 -21.08 -1.24 -17.40
N GLU A 13 -20.50 -1.48 -18.58
CA GLU A 13 -21.01 -1.00 -19.86
C GLU A 13 -22.43 -1.51 -20.12
N GLY A 14 -22.67 -2.80 -19.93
CA GLY A 14 -23.97 -3.44 -20.15
C GLY A 14 -25.10 -2.94 -19.22
N LEU A 15 -24.76 -2.27 -18.10
CA LEU A 15 -25.78 -1.64 -17.24
C LEU A 15 -26.47 -0.45 -17.90
N GLU A 16 -25.88 0.16 -18.93
CA GLU A 16 -26.49 1.26 -19.67
C GLU A 16 -27.59 0.74 -20.64
N ASP A 17 -27.45 -0.49 -21.12
CA ASP A 17 -28.36 -1.11 -22.11
C ASP A 17 -29.57 -1.81 -21.48
N VAL A 18 -29.60 -1.99 -20.14
CA VAL A 18 -30.68 -2.70 -19.45
C VAL A 18 -31.64 -1.73 -18.78
N ASP A 19 -32.94 -2.05 -18.84
CA ASP A 19 -33.99 -1.28 -18.19
C ASP A 19 -34.14 -1.68 -16.70
N TYR A 20 -33.06 -1.47 -15.93
CA TYR A 20 -33.10 -1.65 -14.49
C TYR A 20 -33.40 -0.34 -13.79
N ILE A 21 -34.11 -0.43 -12.66
CA ILE A 21 -34.32 0.73 -11.79
C ILE A 21 -32.93 1.24 -11.28
N GLU A 22 -32.79 2.54 -11.11
CA GLU A 22 -31.53 3.21 -10.77
C GLU A 22 -30.84 2.59 -9.53
N ARG A 23 -31.62 2.26 -8.50
CA ARG A 23 -31.10 1.61 -7.28
C ARG A 23 -30.33 0.31 -7.58
N VAL A 24 -30.79 -0.50 -8.55
CA VAL A 24 -30.13 -1.75 -8.94
C VAL A 24 -28.85 -1.44 -9.71
N LYS A 25 -28.88 -0.49 -10.64
CA LYS A 25 -27.70 -0.07 -11.39
C LYS A 25 -26.60 0.44 -10.45
N VAL A 26 -26.94 1.33 -9.52
CA VAL A 26 -26.01 1.86 -8.52
C VAL A 26 -25.43 0.75 -7.63
N SER A 27 -26.27 -0.19 -7.16
CA SER A 27 -25.80 -1.30 -6.34
C SER A 27 -24.80 -2.19 -7.09
N GLN A 28 -25.03 -2.47 -8.37
CA GLN A 28 -24.12 -3.28 -9.18
C GLN A 28 -22.83 -2.52 -9.51
N LYS A 29 -22.90 -1.23 -9.85
CA LYS A 29 -21.71 -0.37 -10.04
C LYS A 29 -20.83 -0.36 -8.79
N ASN A 30 -21.44 -0.16 -7.63
CA ASN A 30 -20.72 -0.16 -6.35
C ASN A 30 -20.11 -1.53 -6.00
N TRP A 31 -20.81 -2.62 -6.32
CA TRP A 31 -20.30 -3.97 -6.11
C TRP A 31 -19.09 -4.29 -6.98
N ILE A 32 -19.12 -3.90 -8.25
CA ILE A 32 -17.98 -4.05 -9.16
C ILE A 32 -16.82 -3.18 -8.70
N GLY A 33 -17.11 -1.97 -8.21
CA GLY A 33 -16.15 -1.11 -7.53
C GLY A 33 -15.01 -0.62 -8.43
N LYS A 34 -15.31 -0.16 -9.66
CA LYS A 34 -14.28 0.43 -10.52
C LYS A 34 -13.63 1.62 -9.81
N SER A 35 -12.32 1.53 -9.58
CA SER A 35 -11.52 2.62 -9.04
C SER A 35 -10.54 3.14 -10.09
N GLN A 36 -10.23 4.43 -10.02
CA GLN A 36 -9.20 5.07 -10.83
C GLN A 36 -8.08 5.52 -9.90
N GLY A 37 -6.85 5.35 -10.35
CA GLY A 37 -5.69 5.75 -9.60
C GLY A 37 -4.48 5.96 -10.49
N ALA A 38 -3.34 6.23 -9.88
CA ALA A 38 -2.08 6.43 -10.54
C ALA A 38 -1.03 5.46 -9.99
N GLU A 39 -0.15 5.01 -10.86
CA GLU A 39 1.09 4.39 -10.46
C GLU A 39 2.14 5.47 -10.21
N VAL A 40 2.82 5.39 -9.10
CA VAL A 40 3.85 6.34 -8.69
C VAL A 40 5.12 5.57 -8.35
N GLU A 41 6.24 6.02 -8.89
CA GLU A 41 7.55 5.42 -8.67
C GLU A 41 8.33 6.21 -7.61
N PHE A 42 8.74 5.53 -6.56
CA PHE A 42 9.66 6.03 -5.55
C PHE A 42 11.04 5.44 -5.79
N GLN A 43 12.01 6.29 -6.07
CA GLN A 43 13.40 5.87 -6.25
C GLN A 43 13.99 5.41 -4.91
N VAL A 44 14.61 4.22 -4.87
CA VAL A 44 15.41 3.82 -3.72
C VAL A 44 16.72 4.63 -3.73
N ALA A 45 17.01 5.32 -2.62
CA ALA A 45 18.14 6.23 -2.53
C ALA A 45 19.47 5.53 -2.85
N GLY A 46 20.22 6.07 -3.80
CA GLY A 46 21.53 5.52 -4.21
C GLY A 46 21.47 4.18 -4.95
N LYS A 47 20.29 3.72 -5.38
CA LYS A 47 20.10 2.48 -6.14
C LYS A 47 19.37 2.77 -7.46
N GLU A 48 19.46 1.86 -8.43
CA GLU A 48 18.67 1.92 -9.66
C GLU A 48 17.22 1.40 -9.47
N GLU A 49 16.91 0.90 -8.27
CA GLU A 49 15.60 0.33 -7.93
C GLU A 49 14.56 1.41 -7.74
N LYS A 50 13.34 1.11 -8.21
CA LYS A 50 12.16 1.93 -7.98
C LYS A 50 11.08 1.07 -7.33
N LEU A 51 10.44 1.60 -6.31
CA LEU A 51 9.25 1.04 -5.72
C LEU A 51 8.04 1.66 -6.40
N THR A 52 7.32 0.87 -7.19
CA THR A 52 6.07 1.31 -7.81
C THR A 52 4.93 1.06 -6.84
N VAL A 53 4.13 2.08 -6.58
CA VAL A 53 2.91 1.99 -5.78
C VAL A 53 1.70 2.41 -6.61
N TYR A 54 0.57 1.79 -6.38
CA TYR A 54 -0.71 2.24 -6.93
C TYR A 54 -1.48 3.00 -5.86
N THR A 55 -1.95 4.20 -6.19
CA THR A 55 -2.76 5.01 -5.28
C THR A 55 -3.98 5.62 -5.96
N THR A 56 -5.12 5.62 -5.27
CA THR A 56 -6.33 6.36 -5.66
C THR A 56 -6.31 7.81 -5.18
N ARG A 57 -5.30 8.19 -4.35
CA ARG A 57 -5.15 9.50 -3.74
C ARG A 57 -3.78 10.12 -4.03
N PRO A 58 -3.45 10.38 -5.33
CA PRO A 58 -2.17 11.00 -5.68
C PRO A 58 -1.99 12.43 -5.12
N ASP A 59 -3.09 13.10 -4.78
CA ASP A 59 -3.12 14.39 -4.11
C ASP A 59 -2.43 14.39 -2.72
N THR A 60 -2.35 13.22 -2.07
CA THR A 60 -1.74 13.07 -0.75
C THR A 60 -0.24 12.77 -0.77
N LEU A 61 0.40 12.66 -1.93
CA LEU A 61 1.81 12.31 -2.10
C LEU A 61 2.77 13.17 -1.27
N PHE A 62 2.49 14.47 -1.11
CA PHE A 62 3.30 15.38 -0.29
C PHE A 62 3.32 14.98 1.20
N GLY A 63 2.31 14.23 1.65
CA GLY A 63 2.17 13.71 3.01
C GLY A 63 2.69 12.28 3.19
N ALA A 64 3.26 11.67 2.15
CA ALA A 64 3.90 10.37 2.28
C ALA A 64 5.19 10.49 3.10
N THR A 65 5.19 9.92 4.29
CA THR A 65 6.28 10.03 5.28
C THR A 65 7.09 8.77 5.45
N TYR A 66 6.61 7.65 4.94
CA TYR A 66 7.35 6.38 4.88
C TYR A 66 6.77 5.48 3.78
N MET A 67 7.55 4.48 3.39
CA MET A 67 7.12 3.40 2.50
C MET A 67 7.00 2.11 3.29
N VAL A 68 6.11 1.23 2.85
CA VAL A 68 6.01 -0.12 3.40
C VAL A 68 6.05 -1.14 2.27
N VAL A 69 6.88 -2.16 2.42
CA VAL A 69 6.93 -3.29 1.51
C VAL A 69 6.47 -4.57 2.19
N SER A 70 5.92 -5.46 1.39
CA SER A 70 5.58 -6.82 1.84
C SER A 70 6.83 -7.59 2.29
N PRO A 71 6.71 -8.50 3.28
CA PRO A 71 7.80 -9.41 3.66
C PRO A 71 8.34 -10.27 2.51
N GLU A 72 7.54 -10.50 1.48
CA GLU A 72 7.90 -11.28 0.28
C GLU A 72 8.44 -10.42 -0.86
N HIS A 73 8.58 -9.10 -0.68
CA HIS A 73 8.97 -8.20 -1.76
C HIS A 73 10.38 -8.53 -2.28
N PRO A 74 10.57 -8.68 -3.63
CA PRO A 74 11.85 -9.10 -4.22
C PRO A 74 13.04 -8.19 -3.92
N MET A 75 12.78 -6.91 -3.66
CA MET A 75 13.80 -5.93 -3.30
C MET A 75 14.61 -6.35 -2.07
N LEU A 76 13.97 -7.02 -1.10
CA LEU A 76 14.64 -7.44 0.14
C LEU A 76 15.79 -8.42 -0.15
N ASP A 77 15.54 -9.41 -0.99
CA ASP A 77 16.60 -10.39 -1.36
C ASP A 77 17.64 -9.76 -2.29
N LYS A 78 17.24 -8.87 -3.18
CA LYS A 78 18.12 -8.16 -4.13
C LYS A 78 19.16 -7.27 -3.43
N TYR A 79 18.74 -6.59 -2.37
CA TYR A 79 19.57 -5.64 -1.62
C TYR A 79 19.96 -6.13 -0.22
N LYS A 80 19.94 -7.43 0.00
CA LYS A 80 20.26 -8.07 1.27
C LYS A 80 21.58 -7.57 1.89
N GLU A 81 22.62 -7.42 1.06
CA GLU A 81 23.94 -6.98 1.51
C GLU A 81 23.98 -5.50 1.96
N ASP A 82 23.01 -4.69 1.52
CA ASP A 82 22.88 -3.29 1.91
C ASP A 82 22.03 -3.10 3.17
N ILE A 83 21.26 -4.12 3.57
CA ILE A 83 20.37 -4.10 4.74
C ILE A 83 21.16 -4.47 5.98
N LYS A 84 21.45 -3.49 6.85
CA LYS A 84 22.28 -3.65 8.04
C LYS A 84 21.64 -4.54 9.12
N ASN A 85 20.32 -4.54 9.21
CA ASN A 85 19.55 -5.32 10.17
C ASN A 85 18.86 -6.53 9.51
N TRP A 86 19.55 -7.18 8.56
CA TRP A 86 18.99 -8.29 7.78
C TRP A 86 18.40 -9.41 8.65
N ASP A 87 19.05 -9.77 9.75
CA ASP A 87 18.58 -10.84 10.63
C ASP A 87 17.17 -10.52 11.19
N ALA A 88 16.93 -9.27 11.61
CA ALA A 88 15.62 -8.84 12.09
C ALA A 88 14.55 -8.87 10.98
N ILE A 89 14.94 -8.52 9.74
CA ILE A 89 14.05 -8.61 8.57
C ILE A 89 13.71 -10.07 8.29
N GLN A 90 14.70 -10.96 8.33
CA GLN A 90 14.51 -12.38 8.08
C GLN A 90 13.61 -13.03 9.13
N ASP A 91 13.84 -12.76 10.41
CA ASP A 91 12.99 -13.23 11.51
C ASP A 91 11.53 -12.76 11.33
N TYR A 92 11.34 -11.51 10.92
CA TYR A 92 10.01 -10.98 10.64
C TYR A 92 9.34 -11.67 9.47
N ARG A 93 10.07 -11.92 8.36
CA ARG A 93 9.58 -12.68 7.19
C ARG A 93 9.12 -14.08 7.57
N GLU A 94 9.88 -14.78 8.42
CA GLU A 94 9.53 -16.12 8.90
C GLU A 94 8.28 -16.13 9.78
N GLN A 95 8.07 -15.09 10.57
CA GLN A 95 6.85 -14.93 11.36
C GLN A 95 5.65 -14.60 10.47
N ALA A 96 5.80 -13.70 9.50
CA ALA A 96 4.76 -13.34 8.56
C ALA A 96 4.32 -14.53 7.68
N ALA A 97 5.27 -15.37 7.25
CA ALA A 97 5.00 -16.56 6.43
C ALA A 97 4.12 -17.63 7.13
N LYS A 98 3.99 -17.56 8.45
CA LYS A 98 3.12 -18.47 9.24
C LYS A 98 1.65 -18.03 9.23
N LYS A 99 1.37 -16.83 8.74
CA LYS A 99 0.03 -16.24 8.70
C LYS A 99 -0.52 -16.30 7.28
N SER A 100 -1.81 -16.56 7.15
CA SER A 100 -2.54 -16.41 5.89
C SER A 100 -2.78 -14.93 5.56
N ASP A 101 -3.05 -14.59 4.30
CA ASP A 101 -3.40 -13.23 3.86
C ASP A 101 -4.60 -12.68 4.64
N PHE A 102 -5.56 -13.54 4.98
CA PHE A 102 -6.74 -13.16 5.77
C PHE A 102 -6.36 -12.78 7.21
N GLU A 103 -5.48 -13.54 7.85
CA GLU A 103 -5.00 -13.21 9.21
C GLU A 103 -4.19 -11.93 9.22
N ARG A 104 -3.43 -11.66 8.16
CA ARG A 104 -2.61 -10.45 8.01
C ARG A 104 -3.44 -9.19 7.77
N SER A 105 -4.55 -9.29 7.01
CA SER A 105 -5.37 -8.13 6.64
C SER A 105 -6.53 -7.86 7.60
N GLU A 106 -7.30 -8.91 7.94
CA GLU A 106 -8.58 -8.75 8.63
C GLU A 106 -8.50 -9.00 10.14
N LEU A 107 -7.63 -9.94 10.57
CA LEU A 107 -7.55 -10.33 11.98
C LEU A 107 -6.42 -9.60 12.74
N ALA A 108 -5.54 -8.91 12.07
CA ALA A 108 -4.43 -8.19 12.70
C ALA A 108 -4.93 -6.98 13.48
N LYS A 109 -5.07 -7.13 14.81
CA LYS A 109 -5.45 -6.05 15.72
C LYS A 109 -4.31 -5.07 15.98
N GLU A 110 -3.07 -5.51 15.85
CA GLU A 110 -1.90 -4.70 16.08
C GLU A 110 -1.06 -4.59 14.80
N LYS A 111 -0.61 -3.38 14.49
CA LYS A 111 0.35 -3.17 13.40
C LYS A 111 1.73 -3.62 13.86
N THR A 112 2.37 -4.46 13.06
CA THR A 112 3.76 -4.90 13.27
C THR A 112 4.61 -4.53 12.08
N GLY A 113 5.89 -4.37 12.27
CA GLY A 113 6.81 -4.05 11.17
C GLY A 113 8.22 -3.86 11.67
N VAL A 114 9.16 -3.89 10.72
CA VAL A 114 10.60 -3.67 10.96
C VAL A 114 11.09 -2.63 9.96
N ALA A 115 11.76 -1.59 10.45
CA ALA A 115 12.42 -0.60 9.58
C ALA A 115 13.60 -1.27 8.86
N ILE A 116 13.84 -0.89 7.62
CA ILE A 116 15.01 -1.35 6.86
C ILE A 116 16.16 -0.38 7.11
N ASP A 117 17.18 -0.82 7.83
CA ASP A 117 18.36 -0.03 8.06
C ASP A 117 19.30 -0.10 6.85
N GLY A 118 19.62 1.05 6.26
CA GLY A 118 20.53 1.17 5.12
C GLY A 118 19.86 1.42 3.78
N LEU A 119 18.53 1.32 3.70
CA LEU A 119 17.76 1.68 2.52
C LEU A 119 16.67 2.69 2.87
N SER A 120 16.44 3.62 1.97
CA SER A 120 15.39 4.64 2.04
C SER A 120 14.82 4.89 0.65
N ALA A 121 13.69 5.54 0.57
CA ALA A 121 13.07 5.93 -0.69
C ALA A 121 13.00 7.46 -0.82
N ILE A 122 13.02 7.96 -2.05
CA ILE A 122 12.89 9.39 -2.35
C ILE A 122 11.46 9.65 -2.78
N ASN A 123 10.77 10.53 -2.05
CA ASN A 123 9.44 10.97 -2.42
C ASN A 123 9.53 11.84 -3.69
N PRO A 124 8.86 11.44 -4.81
CA PRO A 124 9.06 12.07 -6.12
C PRO A 124 8.52 13.51 -6.22
N VAL A 125 7.67 13.95 -5.29
CA VAL A 125 7.06 15.28 -5.37
C VAL A 125 7.75 16.34 -4.51
N ASN A 126 8.51 15.94 -3.48
CA ASN A 126 9.20 16.88 -2.59
C ASN A 126 10.68 16.54 -2.36
N GLU A 127 11.18 15.51 -3.04
CA GLU A 127 12.59 15.03 -3.00
C GLU A 127 13.08 14.64 -1.60
N LYS A 128 12.17 14.49 -0.63
CA LYS A 128 12.54 14.06 0.71
C LYS A 128 12.83 12.57 0.73
N GLU A 129 13.89 12.23 1.43
CA GLU A 129 14.22 10.85 1.76
C GLU A 129 13.32 10.37 2.91
N ILE A 130 12.65 9.23 2.71
CA ILE A 130 11.73 8.63 3.66
C ILE A 130 12.11 7.18 3.95
N PRO A 131 11.91 6.67 5.18
CA PRO A 131 12.27 5.32 5.54
C PRO A 131 11.40 4.29 4.81
N ILE A 132 11.98 3.10 4.61
CA ILE A 132 11.26 1.92 4.10
C ILE A 132 11.09 0.94 5.25
N TRP A 133 9.88 0.42 5.40
CA TRP A 133 9.51 -0.58 6.41
C TRP A 133 9.09 -1.87 5.75
N VAL A 134 9.28 -2.98 6.44
CA VAL A 134 8.67 -4.27 6.11
C VAL A 134 7.51 -4.49 7.06
N SER A 135 6.32 -4.76 6.52
CA SER A 135 5.16 -5.07 7.34
C SER A 135 4.22 -6.07 6.68
N ASP A 136 3.63 -6.93 7.48
CA ASP A 136 2.78 -8.03 7.04
C ASP A 136 1.37 -7.60 6.60
N TYR A 137 0.95 -6.35 6.86
CA TYR A 137 -0.32 -5.85 6.34
C TYR A 137 -0.27 -5.47 4.84
N VAL A 138 0.93 -5.39 4.26
CA VAL A 138 1.12 -5.25 2.80
C VAL A 138 1.28 -6.62 2.18
N LEU A 139 0.47 -6.92 1.16
CA LEU A 139 0.41 -8.23 0.52
C LEU A 139 0.95 -8.17 -0.91
N MET A 140 1.75 -9.17 -1.31
CA MET A 140 2.15 -9.35 -2.72
C MET A 140 1.01 -9.77 -3.63
N SER A 141 -0.04 -10.36 -3.07
CA SER A 141 -1.26 -10.76 -3.80
C SER A 141 -2.14 -9.56 -4.20
N TYR A 142 -1.87 -8.37 -3.63
CA TYR A 142 -2.64 -7.16 -3.89
C TYR A 142 -1.71 -5.99 -4.28
N GLY A 143 -1.81 -5.55 -5.53
CA GLY A 143 -1.00 -4.46 -6.08
C GLY A 143 0.45 -4.87 -6.37
N THR A 144 1.38 -4.01 -6.03
CA THR A 144 2.82 -4.16 -6.31
C THR A 144 3.61 -4.77 -5.15
N GLY A 145 2.98 -5.03 -4.02
CA GLY A 145 3.66 -5.42 -2.78
C GLY A 145 4.39 -4.27 -2.09
N ALA A 146 4.16 -3.05 -2.52
CA ALA A 146 4.65 -1.82 -1.91
C ALA A 146 3.54 -0.77 -1.80
N ILE A 147 3.55 -0.01 -0.73
CA ILE A 147 2.65 1.14 -0.54
C ILE A 147 3.43 2.37 -0.11
N MET A 148 2.96 3.55 -0.49
CA MET A 148 3.29 4.79 0.19
C MET A 148 2.35 4.95 1.39
N ALA A 149 2.86 5.35 2.52
CA ALA A 149 2.07 5.58 3.72
C ALA A 149 1.82 7.06 3.95
N VAL A 150 0.54 7.41 4.10
CA VAL A 150 0.09 8.79 4.29
C VAL A 150 -0.71 8.92 5.60
N PRO A 151 -0.03 8.96 6.75
CA PRO A 151 -0.68 8.79 8.06
C PRO A 151 -1.67 9.90 8.44
N ALA A 152 -1.63 11.07 7.81
CA ALA A 152 -2.63 12.11 8.02
C ALA A 152 -3.95 11.86 7.30
N HIS A 153 -4.01 10.90 6.34
CA HIS A 153 -5.14 10.68 5.46
C HIS A 153 -5.54 9.20 5.31
N ASP A 154 -4.91 8.29 6.03
CA ASP A 154 -5.25 6.87 6.12
C ASP A 154 -5.15 6.39 7.57
N THR A 155 -6.22 5.78 8.07
CA THR A 155 -6.31 5.33 9.47
C THR A 155 -5.30 4.22 9.80
N ARG A 156 -5.04 3.31 8.86
CA ARG A 156 -4.09 2.20 9.06
C ARG A 156 -2.66 2.72 9.13
N ASP A 157 -2.34 3.68 8.27
CA ASP A 157 -1.04 4.35 8.26
C ASP A 157 -0.85 5.20 9.52
N TRP A 158 -1.94 5.84 10.00
CA TRP A 158 -1.92 6.61 11.23
C TRP A 158 -1.63 5.73 12.45
N GLU A 159 -2.30 4.58 12.57
CA GLU A 159 -2.06 3.62 13.65
C GLU A 159 -0.60 3.14 13.65
N PHE A 160 -0.06 2.83 12.47
CA PHE A 160 1.33 2.41 12.31
C PHE A 160 2.29 3.55 12.69
N ALA A 161 2.06 4.75 12.16
CA ALA A 161 2.90 5.92 12.45
C ALA A 161 2.91 6.27 13.95
N LYS A 162 1.76 6.19 14.62
CA LYS A 162 1.66 6.39 16.08
C LYS A 162 2.42 5.33 16.87
N LYS A 163 2.37 4.08 16.44
CA LYS A 163 3.07 2.98 17.12
C LYS A 163 4.59 3.10 17.01
N PHE A 164 5.08 3.54 15.85
CA PHE A 164 6.52 3.60 15.56
C PHE A 164 7.10 5.03 15.61
N ASP A 165 6.35 5.99 16.14
CA ASP A 165 6.73 7.41 16.28
C ASP A 165 7.21 8.04 14.96
N LEU A 166 6.46 7.77 13.88
CA LEU A 166 6.75 8.29 12.54
C LEU A 166 6.02 9.63 12.30
N PRO A 167 6.55 10.51 11.43
CA PRO A 167 5.95 11.81 11.15
C PRO A 167 4.55 11.68 10.53
N ILE A 168 3.62 12.53 11.00
CA ILE A 168 2.26 12.67 10.46
C ILE A 168 2.14 14.09 9.92
N ILE A 169 1.94 14.23 8.60
CA ILE A 169 1.91 15.53 7.91
C ILE A 169 0.60 15.65 7.15
N GLU A 170 -0.25 16.58 7.58
CA GLU A 170 -1.47 16.93 6.85
C GLU A 170 -1.12 17.75 5.60
N VAL A 171 -1.68 17.35 4.45
CA VAL A 171 -1.40 17.99 3.14
C VAL A 171 -2.66 18.28 2.35
N VAL A 172 -3.81 17.74 2.75
CA VAL A 172 -5.12 18.01 2.18
C VAL A 172 -6.01 18.53 3.30
N ALA A 173 -6.39 19.80 3.23
CA ALA A 173 -7.25 20.43 4.22
C ALA A 173 -8.74 20.11 3.96
N GLY A 174 -9.57 20.08 5.02
CA GLY A 174 -11.02 20.02 4.92
C GLY A 174 -11.62 18.60 5.01
N GLY A 175 -10.87 17.60 5.42
CA GLY A 175 -11.42 16.32 5.88
C GLY A 175 -12.11 16.44 7.23
N GLU A 176 -13.16 15.64 7.48
CA GLU A 176 -13.63 15.43 8.84
C GLU A 176 -12.48 14.82 9.65
N ASN A 177 -12.29 15.30 10.88
CA ASN A 177 -11.22 14.83 11.76
C ASN A 177 -11.29 13.31 11.92
N VAL A 178 -10.22 12.62 11.54
CA VAL A 178 -10.02 11.19 11.80
C VAL A 178 -9.52 11.00 13.22
#